data_7e0105e8e17ae1a72c4f92691a262413
#
_entry.id   7e0105e8e17ae1a72c4f92691a262413
#
_cell.length_a   1.000
_cell.length_b   1.000
_cell.length_c   1.000
_cell.angle_alpha   90.00
_cell.angle_beta   90.00
_cell.angle_gamma   90.00
#
_symmetry.space_group_name_H-M   'P 1'
#
loop_
_entity.id
_entity.type
_entity.pdbx_description
1 polymer ?
#
loop_
_entity_poly.entity_id
_entity_poly.type
_entity_poly.pdbx_seq_one_letter_code
_entity_poly.pdbx_strand_id
1 'polypeptide(L)'
;MKIEAFNPPQRVLMGPGPSDVSPRVLSAMARPTIGHLDPLFIKMMDETKDLLQYVFQTKNQLTFAVSAPGSAGMECCFTNLVEPGDKVIVCQNGVFGGRMKENVERFGGIAIMVQDEWGTAVDLEKLEKALNENPDVCLVAFVHAETSTGVKSNPKEIVKMANDHGCLTVVDTVTGLVGTPFKTDEWGIDAAYSGTQKCLSASPGLSPITFSENAANKIKNRKTKVHSWFLDLNLIMSYWSGEGARAYHHTAPINCLYGLHESLLIVKEEGLENSWDRHMNNHVILRDGLNNM
;
A
#
# COMPACT_ATOMS: atom_id res chain seq x y z
N MET A 1 2.06 -35.50 24.29
CA MET A 1 2.63 -35.19 22.96
C MET A 1 3.86 -34.33 23.20
N LYS A 2 5.05 -34.75 22.75
CA LYS A 2 6.27 -33.92 22.84
C LYS A 2 6.25 -32.94 21.68
N ILE A 3 6.15 -31.65 21.96
CA ILE A 3 6.19 -30.57 20.94
C ILE A 3 7.63 -30.08 20.87
N GLU A 4 8.22 -30.13 19.68
CA GLU A 4 9.59 -29.67 19.43
C GLU A 4 9.55 -28.26 18.83
N ALA A 5 10.67 -27.51 18.91
CA ALA A 5 10.81 -26.22 18.30
C ALA A 5 10.66 -26.33 16.77
N PHE A 6 9.88 -25.44 16.17
CA PHE A 6 9.72 -25.40 14.72
C PHE A 6 10.95 -24.79 14.05
N ASN A 7 11.63 -25.59 13.25
CA ASN A 7 12.77 -25.17 12.43
C ASN A 7 12.38 -25.26 10.95
N PRO A 8 12.01 -24.12 10.29
CA PRO A 8 11.62 -24.16 8.91
C PRO A 8 12.80 -24.56 8.02
N PRO A 9 12.59 -25.44 7.02
CA PRO A 9 13.62 -25.70 6.02
C PRO A 9 13.78 -24.49 5.09
N GLN A 10 14.98 -24.33 4.55
CA GLN A 10 15.20 -23.35 3.50
C GLN A 10 14.39 -23.72 2.25
N ARG A 11 13.71 -22.75 1.66
CA ARG A 11 12.90 -22.88 0.44
C ARG A 11 13.26 -21.78 -0.54
N VAL A 12 13.17 -22.08 -1.83
CA VAL A 12 13.17 -21.07 -2.88
C VAL A 12 11.73 -20.62 -3.09
N LEU A 13 11.43 -19.36 -2.86
CA LEU A 13 10.08 -18.82 -2.98
C LEU A 13 9.84 -18.37 -4.42
N MET A 14 9.01 -19.13 -5.15
CA MET A 14 8.73 -18.92 -6.58
C MET A 14 7.36 -18.26 -6.84
N GLY A 15 6.59 -17.97 -5.80
CA GLY A 15 5.28 -17.32 -5.90
C GLY A 15 5.39 -15.79 -5.93
N PRO A 16 4.28 -15.09 -6.21
CA PRO A 16 4.24 -13.62 -6.26
C PRO A 16 4.36 -12.94 -4.87
N GLY A 17 4.72 -13.68 -3.86
CA GLY A 17 4.93 -13.29 -2.46
C GLY A 17 4.35 -14.30 -1.49
N PRO A 18 4.90 -14.34 -0.25
CA PRO A 18 5.97 -13.49 0.24
C PRO A 18 7.28 -13.70 -0.51
N SER A 19 8.10 -12.65 -0.60
CA SER A 19 9.47 -12.71 -1.13
C SER A 19 10.44 -13.22 -0.08
N ASP A 20 11.62 -13.64 -0.50
CA ASP A 20 12.72 -13.95 0.41
C ASP A 20 13.09 -12.71 1.23
N VAL A 21 13.31 -12.92 2.53
CA VAL A 21 13.68 -11.85 3.45
C VAL A 21 15.20 -11.80 3.58
N SER A 22 15.79 -10.60 3.39
CA SER A 22 17.23 -10.41 3.54
C SER A 22 17.71 -10.85 4.93
N PRO A 23 18.88 -11.52 5.04
CA PRO A 23 19.49 -11.82 6.34
C PRO A 23 19.69 -10.61 7.24
N ARG A 24 19.96 -9.41 6.68
CA ARG A 24 20.03 -8.15 7.42
C ARG A 24 18.70 -7.82 8.09
N VAL A 25 17.59 -7.98 7.38
CA VAL A 25 16.22 -7.75 7.89
C VAL A 25 15.89 -8.76 9.00
N LEU A 26 16.18 -10.06 8.80
CA LEU A 26 15.96 -11.08 9.83
C LEU A 26 16.79 -10.79 11.08
N SER A 27 18.05 -10.36 10.94
CA SER A 27 18.92 -9.97 12.05
C SER A 27 18.38 -8.74 12.79
N ALA A 28 17.81 -7.77 12.07
CA ALA A 28 17.17 -6.62 12.69
C ALA A 28 15.96 -7.03 13.53
N MET A 29 15.13 -7.94 13.02
CA MET A 29 13.96 -8.47 13.75
C MET A 29 14.33 -9.27 15.00
N ALA A 30 15.54 -9.82 15.08
CA ALA A 30 16.03 -10.56 16.23
C ALA A 30 16.65 -9.67 17.33
N ARG A 31 16.71 -8.35 17.15
CA ARG A 31 17.23 -7.41 18.14
C ARG A 31 16.31 -7.34 19.39
N PRO A 32 16.83 -6.93 20.56
CA PRO A 32 16.03 -6.78 21.78
C PRO A 32 14.82 -5.88 21.55
N THR A 33 13.66 -6.30 22.04
CA THR A 33 12.43 -5.48 22.02
C THR A 33 12.52 -4.40 23.09
N ILE A 34 12.32 -3.14 22.71
CA ILE A 34 12.22 -1.99 23.62
C ILE A 34 10.77 -1.48 23.70
N GLY A 35 10.49 -0.54 24.58
CA GLY A 35 9.12 0.01 24.73
C GLY A 35 8.66 0.76 23.48
N HIS A 36 7.39 0.62 23.10
CA HIS A 36 6.79 1.31 21.95
C HIS A 36 6.69 2.85 22.10
N LEU A 37 6.96 3.38 23.30
CA LEU A 37 7.09 4.80 23.59
C LEU A 37 8.52 5.18 24.02
N ASP A 38 9.47 4.25 23.92
CA ASP A 38 10.87 4.54 24.14
C ASP A 38 11.38 5.61 23.17
N PRO A 39 12.12 6.63 23.60
CA PRO A 39 12.61 7.70 22.73
C PRO A 39 13.41 7.18 21.51
N LEU A 40 14.16 6.10 21.66
CA LEU A 40 14.90 5.49 20.53
C LEU A 40 13.96 4.83 19.54
N PHE A 41 12.89 4.20 20.01
CA PHE A 41 11.88 3.62 19.13
C PHE A 41 11.09 4.70 18.39
N ILE A 42 10.71 5.79 19.08
CA ILE A 42 10.05 6.95 18.48
C ILE A 42 10.94 7.54 17.37
N LYS A 43 12.23 7.73 17.63
CA LYS A 43 13.18 8.21 16.62
C LYS A 43 13.23 7.28 15.41
N MET A 44 13.29 5.97 15.61
CA MET A 44 13.28 4.98 14.53
C MET A 44 11.93 5.02 13.74
N MET A 45 10.80 5.29 14.40
CA MET A 45 9.51 5.50 13.71
C MET A 45 9.56 6.74 12.80
N ASP A 46 10.17 7.84 13.25
CA ASP A 46 10.34 9.05 12.41
C ASP A 46 11.24 8.75 11.20
N GLU A 47 12.37 8.10 11.41
CA GLU A 47 13.25 7.65 10.32
C GLU A 47 12.52 6.71 9.35
N THR A 48 11.67 5.80 9.87
CA THR A 48 10.84 4.91 9.05
C THR A 48 9.83 5.71 8.20
N LYS A 49 9.22 6.74 8.77
CA LYS A 49 8.32 7.64 8.03
C LYS A 49 9.07 8.33 6.88
N ASP A 50 10.25 8.90 7.14
CA ASP A 50 11.07 9.56 6.11
C ASP A 50 11.46 8.59 4.98
N LEU A 51 11.82 7.36 5.33
CA LEU A 51 12.15 6.31 4.37
C LEU A 51 10.92 5.85 3.57
N LEU A 52 9.73 5.80 4.19
CA LEU A 52 8.47 5.51 3.49
C LEU A 52 8.11 6.65 2.54
N GLN A 53 8.29 7.92 2.94
CA GLN A 53 8.11 9.06 2.04
C GLN A 53 9.05 8.97 0.83
N TYR A 54 10.29 8.54 1.04
CA TYR A 54 11.26 8.31 -0.05
C TYR A 54 10.77 7.23 -1.02
N VAL A 55 10.32 6.06 -0.55
CA VAL A 55 9.90 4.97 -1.45
C VAL A 55 8.57 5.25 -2.14
N PHE A 56 7.66 6.00 -1.50
CA PHE A 56 6.44 6.48 -2.14
C PHE A 56 6.65 7.69 -3.04
N GLN A 57 7.84 8.31 -3.01
CA GLN A 57 8.14 9.56 -3.72
C GLN A 57 7.13 10.66 -3.37
N THR A 58 7.01 10.96 -2.07
CA THR A 58 6.01 11.91 -1.54
C THR A 58 6.53 12.72 -0.36
N LYS A 59 5.90 13.86 -0.14
CA LYS A 59 6.03 14.70 1.07
C LYS A 59 4.81 14.61 1.99
N ASN A 60 3.88 13.72 1.71
CA ASN A 60 2.65 13.54 2.47
C ASN A 60 2.95 13.26 3.94
N GLN A 61 2.39 14.08 4.83
CA GLN A 61 2.58 13.91 6.28
C GLN A 61 1.91 12.64 6.82
N LEU A 62 0.80 12.24 6.20
CA LEU A 62 0.09 10.99 6.48
C LEU A 62 0.74 9.82 5.74
N THR A 63 2.00 9.51 6.09
CA THR A 63 2.77 8.38 5.53
C THR A 63 3.35 7.57 6.68
N PHE A 64 2.94 6.30 6.78
CA PHE A 64 3.38 5.41 7.86
C PHE A 64 3.07 3.94 7.52
N ALA A 65 3.34 3.01 8.44
CA ALA A 65 2.99 1.60 8.29
C ALA A 65 1.87 1.20 9.25
N VAL A 66 0.75 0.72 8.72
CA VAL A 66 -0.32 0.08 9.51
C VAL A 66 0.24 -1.20 10.13
N SER A 67 -0.04 -1.44 11.41
CA SER A 67 0.40 -2.62 12.17
C SER A 67 -0.41 -3.88 11.80
N ALA A 68 -0.53 -4.15 10.50
CA ALA A 68 -1.29 -5.26 9.93
C ALA A 68 -0.88 -5.47 8.46
N PRO A 69 -1.16 -6.63 7.83
CA PRO A 69 -0.76 -6.91 6.46
C PRO A 69 -1.45 -6.02 5.42
N GLY A 70 -0.98 -6.05 4.15
CA GLY A 70 -1.46 -5.20 3.06
C GLY A 70 -2.98 -5.16 2.86
N SER A 71 -3.71 -6.24 3.17
CA SER A 71 -5.18 -6.23 3.14
C SER A 71 -5.79 -5.24 4.14
N ALA A 72 -5.16 -5.06 5.30
CA ALA A 72 -5.59 -4.03 6.25
C ALA A 72 -5.23 -2.61 5.80
N GLY A 73 -4.17 -2.44 4.99
CA GLY A 73 -3.90 -1.17 4.32
C GLY A 73 -4.99 -0.82 3.30
N MET A 74 -5.46 -1.81 2.54
CA MET A 74 -6.64 -1.66 1.68
C MET A 74 -7.85 -1.21 2.50
N GLU A 75 -8.21 -1.95 3.55
CA GLU A 75 -9.33 -1.60 4.43
C GLU A 75 -9.15 -0.22 5.06
N CYS A 76 -7.92 0.15 5.46
CA CYS A 76 -7.61 1.47 6.01
C CYS A 76 -7.92 2.60 5.02
N CYS A 77 -7.57 2.44 3.74
CA CYS A 77 -7.91 3.41 2.72
C CYS A 77 -9.44 3.57 2.58
N PHE A 78 -10.16 2.48 2.40
CA PHE A 78 -11.60 2.53 2.15
C PHE A 78 -12.41 2.93 3.39
N THR A 79 -12.10 2.41 4.58
CA THR A 79 -12.86 2.77 5.80
C THR A 79 -12.73 4.25 6.16
N ASN A 80 -11.62 4.90 5.78
CA ASN A 80 -11.39 6.32 6.02
C ASN A 80 -11.92 7.24 4.92
N LEU A 81 -11.92 6.80 3.66
CA LEU A 81 -12.28 7.64 2.52
C LEU A 81 -13.73 7.45 2.03
N VAL A 82 -14.37 6.32 2.36
CA VAL A 82 -15.75 6.02 1.94
C VAL A 82 -16.71 6.27 3.09
N GLU A 83 -17.78 6.99 2.80
CA GLU A 83 -18.94 7.15 3.69
C GLU A 83 -20.17 6.45 3.08
N PRO A 84 -21.18 6.09 3.90
CA PRO A 84 -22.40 5.49 3.38
C PRO A 84 -23.06 6.35 2.29
N GLY A 85 -23.29 5.74 1.12
CA GLY A 85 -23.85 6.39 -0.06
C GLY A 85 -22.81 7.00 -1.01
N ASP A 86 -21.54 7.08 -0.64
CA ASP A 86 -20.47 7.52 -1.56
C ASP A 86 -20.38 6.58 -2.77
N LYS A 87 -20.31 7.14 -3.98
CA LYS A 87 -20.04 6.38 -5.20
C LYS A 87 -18.55 6.30 -5.46
N VAL A 88 -18.07 5.09 -5.71
CA VAL A 88 -16.67 4.76 -5.96
C VAL A 88 -16.55 3.97 -7.25
N ILE A 89 -15.80 4.47 -8.23
CA ILE A 89 -15.40 3.66 -9.38
C ILE A 89 -14.27 2.73 -8.96
N VAL A 90 -14.44 1.44 -9.26
CA VAL A 90 -13.42 0.41 -9.02
C VAL A 90 -13.05 -0.23 -10.36
N CYS A 91 -11.80 -0.04 -10.79
CA CYS A 91 -11.24 -0.72 -11.95
C CYS A 91 -10.81 -2.12 -11.55
N GLN A 92 -11.38 -3.14 -12.22
CA GLN A 92 -11.13 -4.54 -11.92
C GLN A 92 -10.59 -5.26 -13.14
N ASN A 93 -9.33 -5.66 -13.07
CA ASN A 93 -8.66 -6.53 -14.04
C ASN A 93 -8.00 -7.76 -13.39
N GLY A 94 -8.48 -8.12 -12.20
CA GLY A 94 -8.05 -9.28 -11.43
C GLY A 94 -8.74 -9.38 -10.07
N VAL A 95 -8.18 -10.21 -9.19
CA VAL A 95 -8.76 -10.54 -7.88
C VAL A 95 -8.80 -9.31 -6.95
N PHE A 96 -7.73 -8.47 -6.97
CA PHE A 96 -7.61 -7.41 -5.97
C PHE A 96 -8.56 -6.24 -6.23
N GLY A 97 -8.92 -5.95 -7.49
CA GLY A 97 -10.03 -5.05 -7.81
C GLY A 97 -11.36 -5.55 -7.24
N GLY A 98 -11.62 -6.86 -7.27
CA GLY A 98 -12.81 -7.46 -6.62
C GLY A 98 -12.82 -7.27 -5.10
N ARG A 99 -11.65 -7.32 -4.43
CA ARG A 99 -11.55 -7.03 -2.99
C ARG A 99 -11.80 -5.56 -2.67
N MET A 100 -11.38 -4.65 -3.54
CA MET A 100 -11.71 -3.22 -3.38
C MET A 100 -13.22 -2.99 -3.42
N LYS A 101 -13.93 -3.62 -4.38
CA LYS A 101 -15.40 -3.61 -4.45
C LYS A 101 -16.04 -4.03 -3.12
N GLU A 102 -15.62 -5.18 -2.59
CA GLU A 102 -16.11 -5.69 -1.31
C GLU A 102 -15.89 -4.69 -0.16
N ASN A 103 -14.76 -4.00 -0.13
CA ASN A 103 -14.48 -2.97 0.87
C ASN A 103 -15.43 -1.78 0.74
N VAL A 104 -15.63 -1.27 -0.49
CA VAL A 104 -16.56 -0.15 -0.75
C VAL A 104 -17.96 -0.50 -0.24
N GLU A 105 -18.48 -1.67 -0.63
CA GLU A 105 -19.83 -2.12 -0.25
C GLU A 105 -19.98 -2.35 1.27
N ARG A 106 -18.96 -2.93 1.93
CA ARG A 106 -18.95 -3.15 3.39
C ARG A 106 -18.98 -1.86 4.19
N PHE A 107 -18.38 -0.79 3.66
CA PHE A 107 -18.43 0.53 4.30
C PHE A 107 -19.63 1.37 3.87
N GLY A 108 -20.61 0.76 3.18
CA GLY A 108 -21.86 1.39 2.80
C GLY A 108 -21.79 2.24 1.54
N GLY A 109 -20.66 2.23 0.83
CA GLY A 109 -20.50 2.89 -0.46
C GLY A 109 -21.14 2.10 -1.61
N ILE A 110 -21.25 2.74 -2.76
CA ILE A 110 -21.78 2.17 -4.01
C ILE A 110 -20.63 1.97 -4.97
N ALA A 111 -20.27 0.72 -5.25
CA ALA A 111 -19.20 0.39 -6.17
C ALA A 111 -19.71 0.39 -7.62
N ILE A 112 -19.12 1.26 -8.46
CA ILE A 112 -19.32 1.31 -9.90
C ILE A 112 -18.13 0.58 -10.55
N MET A 113 -18.41 -0.55 -11.20
CA MET A 113 -17.36 -1.43 -11.70
C MET A 113 -16.97 -1.08 -13.14
N VAL A 114 -15.67 -0.81 -13.35
CA VAL A 114 -15.03 -0.80 -14.66
C VAL A 114 -14.26 -2.10 -14.80
N GLN A 115 -14.84 -3.06 -15.54
CA GLN A 115 -14.30 -4.40 -15.66
C GLN A 115 -13.54 -4.58 -16.98
N ASP A 116 -12.31 -5.08 -16.85
CA ASP A 116 -11.46 -5.44 -17.96
C ASP A 116 -11.17 -6.95 -17.95
N GLU A 117 -10.78 -7.46 -19.09
CA GLU A 117 -10.36 -8.86 -19.21
C GLU A 117 -9.11 -9.08 -18.33
N TRP A 118 -9.08 -10.22 -17.62
CA TRP A 118 -7.94 -10.56 -16.78
C TRP A 118 -6.69 -10.75 -17.62
N GLY A 119 -5.60 -10.07 -17.22
CA GLY A 119 -4.36 -10.03 -17.97
C GLY A 119 -4.21 -8.83 -18.89
N THR A 120 -5.22 -7.93 -18.92
CA THR A 120 -5.14 -6.62 -19.60
C THR A 120 -5.04 -5.47 -18.60
N ALA A 121 -4.43 -4.38 -19.01
CA ALA A 121 -4.40 -3.15 -18.20
C ALA A 121 -5.79 -2.50 -18.15
N VAL A 122 -5.99 -1.57 -17.21
CA VAL A 122 -7.21 -0.76 -17.13
C VAL A 122 -7.43 -0.02 -18.45
N ASP A 123 -8.62 -0.17 -19.02
CA ASP A 123 -9.06 0.51 -20.22
C ASP A 123 -9.52 1.93 -19.90
N LEU A 124 -8.78 2.91 -20.41
CA LEU A 124 -9.04 4.33 -20.15
C LEU A 124 -10.35 4.83 -20.76
N GLU A 125 -10.77 4.28 -21.91
CA GLU A 125 -12.04 4.67 -22.54
C GLU A 125 -13.24 4.22 -21.70
N LYS A 126 -13.17 3.02 -21.12
CA LYS A 126 -14.19 2.54 -20.18
C LYS A 126 -14.22 3.36 -18.90
N LEU A 127 -13.04 3.74 -18.37
CA LEU A 127 -12.96 4.59 -17.19
C LEU A 127 -13.55 5.98 -17.48
N GLU A 128 -13.18 6.61 -18.57
CA GLU A 128 -13.72 7.92 -18.98
C GLU A 128 -15.24 7.88 -19.13
N LYS A 129 -15.76 6.84 -19.79
CA LYS A 129 -17.21 6.63 -19.91
C LYS A 129 -17.87 6.51 -18.53
N ALA A 130 -17.32 5.71 -17.62
CA ALA A 130 -17.88 5.53 -16.28
C ALA A 130 -17.88 6.84 -15.47
N LEU A 131 -16.82 7.65 -15.58
CA LEU A 131 -16.73 8.96 -14.94
C LEU A 131 -17.78 9.93 -15.50
N ASN A 132 -17.95 9.99 -16.82
CA ASN A 132 -18.94 10.86 -17.48
C ASN A 132 -20.39 10.48 -17.14
N GLU A 133 -20.68 9.17 -16.99
CA GLU A 133 -22.00 8.66 -16.63
C GLU A 133 -22.32 8.84 -15.13
N ASN A 134 -21.32 9.10 -14.28
CA ASN A 134 -21.46 9.21 -12.84
C ASN A 134 -20.75 10.46 -12.29
N PRO A 135 -21.27 11.67 -12.56
CA PRO A 135 -20.61 12.92 -12.18
C PRO A 135 -20.52 13.16 -10.65
N ASP A 136 -21.21 12.37 -9.86
CA ASP A 136 -21.21 12.39 -8.39
C ASP A 136 -20.27 11.34 -7.75
N VAL A 137 -19.45 10.67 -8.56
CA VAL A 137 -18.36 9.80 -8.04
C VAL A 137 -17.34 10.64 -7.30
N CYS A 138 -16.93 10.16 -6.13
CA CYS A 138 -15.95 10.87 -5.31
C CYS A 138 -14.57 10.18 -5.26
N LEU A 139 -14.46 8.95 -5.74
CA LEU A 139 -13.24 8.14 -5.62
C LEU A 139 -13.09 7.19 -6.81
N VAL A 140 -11.86 7.07 -7.33
CA VAL A 140 -11.44 6.03 -8.28
C VAL A 140 -10.42 5.14 -7.62
N ALA A 141 -10.65 3.83 -7.62
CA ALA A 141 -9.76 2.83 -7.05
C ALA A 141 -9.29 1.83 -8.10
N PHE A 142 -8.00 1.52 -8.11
CA PHE A 142 -7.41 0.57 -9.06
C PHE A 142 -6.15 -0.09 -8.52
N VAL A 143 -5.74 -1.19 -9.15
CA VAL A 143 -4.49 -1.91 -8.85
C VAL A 143 -3.41 -1.49 -9.84
N HIS A 144 -2.26 -1.01 -9.32
CA HIS A 144 -1.11 -0.64 -10.13
C HIS A 144 -0.48 -1.86 -10.82
N ALA A 145 -0.18 -2.89 -10.03
CA ALA A 145 0.34 -4.16 -10.54
C ALA A 145 -0.51 -5.31 -9.97
N GLU A 146 -1.38 -5.89 -10.80
CA GLU A 146 -2.33 -6.92 -10.38
C GLU A 146 -1.63 -8.26 -10.22
N THR A 147 -1.45 -8.69 -8.99
CA THR A 147 -0.72 -9.91 -8.64
C THR A 147 -1.32 -11.16 -9.26
N SER A 148 -2.65 -11.24 -9.35
CA SER A 148 -3.36 -12.44 -9.81
C SER A 148 -3.23 -12.70 -11.32
N THR A 149 -2.88 -11.67 -12.09
CA THR A 149 -2.81 -11.72 -13.55
C THR A 149 -1.45 -11.31 -14.12
N GLY A 150 -0.57 -10.72 -13.29
CA GLY A 150 0.75 -10.27 -13.70
C GLY A 150 0.74 -9.00 -14.57
N VAL A 151 -0.38 -8.29 -14.64
CA VAL A 151 -0.51 -7.09 -15.48
C VAL A 151 -0.24 -5.80 -14.68
N LYS A 152 0.36 -4.82 -15.35
CA LYS A 152 0.58 -3.47 -14.82
C LYS A 152 -0.27 -2.47 -15.58
N SER A 153 -1.08 -1.69 -14.87
CA SER A 153 -1.80 -0.53 -15.39
C SER A 153 -0.92 0.74 -15.29
N ASN A 154 -1.28 1.80 -16.03
CA ASN A 154 -0.56 3.07 -15.99
C ASN A 154 -1.18 4.03 -14.95
N PRO A 155 -0.61 4.18 -13.75
CA PRO A 155 -1.21 5.01 -12.71
C PRO A 155 -1.32 6.49 -13.13
N LYS A 156 -0.32 7.01 -13.83
CA LYS A 156 -0.27 8.42 -14.22
C LYS A 156 -1.50 8.84 -15.03
N GLU A 157 -1.92 8.02 -15.99
CA GLU A 157 -3.06 8.36 -16.86
C GLU A 157 -4.40 8.17 -16.12
N ILE A 158 -4.55 7.10 -15.35
CA ILE A 158 -5.76 6.84 -14.56
C ILE A 158 -5.97 7.95 -13.53
N VAL A 159 -4.92 8.30 -12.78
CA VAL A 159 -4.97 9.35 -11.75
C VAL A 159 -5.27 10.71 -12.36
N LYS A 160 -4.62 11.04 -13.49
CA LYS A 160 -4.91 12.28 -14.18
C LYS A 160 -6.40 12.38 -14.56
N MET A 161 -6.95 11.33 -15.14
CA MET A 161 -8.36 11.28 -15.53
C MET A 161 -9.30 11.43 -14.32
N ALA A 162 -9.02 10.74 -13.22
CA ALA A 162 -9.78 10.86 -11.98
C ALA A 162 -9.75 12.29 -11.42
N ASN A 163 -8.55 12.89 -11.35
CA ASN A 163 -8.36 14.24 -10.83
C ASN A 163 -9.04 15.30 -11.72
N ASP A 164 -9.02 15.15 -13.04
CA ASP A 164 -9.72 16.04 -14.00
C ASP A 164 -11.24 16.02 -13.76
N HIS A 165 -11.79 14.93 -13.20
CA HIS A 165 -13.21 14.81 -12.80
C HIS A 165 -13.47 15.15 -11.31
N GLY A 166 -12.46 15.63 -10.59
CA GLY A 166 -12.59 16.01 -9.17
C GLY A 166 -12.68 14.82 -8.20
N CYS A 167 -12.32 13.62 -8.65
CA CYS A 167 -12.29 12.41 -7.82
C CYS A 167 -10.96 12.27 -7.11
N LEU A 168 -10.98 11.79 -5.85
CA LEU A 168 -9.79 11.27 -5.20
C LEU A 168 -9.40 9.89 -5.78
N THR A 169 -8.18 9.44 -5.50
CA THR A 169 -7.68 8.15 -5.98
C THR A 169 -7.21 7.25 -4.84
N VAL A 170 -7.48 5.95 -4.96
CA VAL A 170 -6.88 4.89 -4.12
C VAL A 170 -6.13 3.91 -5.01
N VAL A 171 -4.84 3.76 -4.76
CA VAL A 171 -3.97 2.89 -5.56
C VAL A 171 -3.42 1.74 -4.72
N ASP A 172 -3.74 0.52 -5.15
CA ASP A 172 -3.02 -0.67 -4.68
C ASP A 172 -1.66 -0.75 -5.35
N THR A 173 -0.60 -0.54 -4.59
CA THR A 173 0.77 -0.72 -5.06
C THR A 173 1.51 -1.80 -4.26
N VAL A 174 0.76 -2.81 -3.78
CA VAL A 174 1.34 -3.90 -2.96
C VAL A 174 2.48 -4.59 -3.68
N THR A 175 2.33 -4.92 -4.95
CA THR A 175 3.39 -5.54 -5.75
C THR A 175 4.17 -4.54 -6.61
N GLY A 176 3.76 -3.28 -6.65
CA GLY A 176 4.40 -2.23 -7.45
C GLY A 176 5.44 -1.42 -6.70
N LEU A 177 5.21 -1.12 -5.42
CA LEU A 177 6.09 -0.24 -4.63
C LEU A 177 7.51 -0.81 -4.59
N VAL A 178 8.51 0.02 -4.94
CA VAL A 178 9.93 -0.32 -5.07
C VAL A 178 10.26 -1.20 -6.28
N GLY A 179 9.33 -2.03 -6.76
CA GLY A 179 9.56 -2.90 -7.91
C GLY A 179 9.37 -2.24 -9.28
N THR A 180 8.62 -1.15 -9.34
CA THR A 180 8.37 -0.36 -10.56
C THR A 180 8.19 1.11 -10.17
N PRO A 181 8.41 2.08 -11.09
CA PRO A 181 8.19 3.49 -10.78
C PRO A 181 6.83 3.75 -10.14
N PHE A 182 6.84 4.43 -9.00
CA PHE A 182 5.65 4.88 -8.28
C PHE A 182 5.91 6.27 -7.70
N LYS A 183 5.30 7.29 -8.30
CA LYS A 183 5.62 8.70 -8.02
C LYS A 183 4.37 9.42 -7.52
N THR A 184 4.09 9.26 -6.25
CA THR A 184 2.84 9.75 -5.61
C THR A 184 2.57 11.22 -5.89
N ASP A 185 3.51 12.11 -5.58
CA ASP A 185 3.33 13.55 -5.74
C ASP A 185 3.30 13.98 -7.22
N GLU A 186 4.21 13.44 -8.04
CA GLU A 186 4.28 13.77 -9.47
C GLU A 186 3.00 13.40 -10.22
N TRP A 187 2.38 12.28 -9.85
CA TRP A 187 1.16 11.79 -10.50
C TRP A 187 -0.13 12.28 -9.83
N GLY A 188 -0.04 12.89 -8.65
CA GLY A 188 -1.20 13.41 -7.92
C GLY A 188 -2.06 12.33 -7.27
N ILE A 189 -1.45 11.25 -6.78
CA ILE A 189 -2.14 10.16 -6.10
C ILE A 189 -2.58 10.61 -4.71
N ASP A 190 -3.86 10.38 -4.36
CA ASP A 190 -4.40 10.79 -3.07
C ASP A 190 -4.20 9.78 -1.96
N ALA A 191 -4.37 8.49 -2.24
CA ALA A 191 -4.12 7.43 -1.28
C ALA A 191 -3.48 6.23 -1.95
N ALA A 192 -2.50 5.62 -1.27
CA ALA A 192 -1.89 4.38 -1.72
C ALA A 192 -1.55 3.48 -0.54
N TYR A 193 -1.56 2.17 -0.77
CA TYR A 193 -1.13 1.18 0.19
C TYR A 193 -0.25 0.11 -0.44
N SER A 194 0.59 -0.51 0.40
CA SER A 194 1.48 -1.59 0.00
C SER A 194 1.56 -2.68 1.09
N GLY A 195 2.42 -3.66 0.88
CA GLY A 195 2.71 -4.72 1.84
C GLY A 195 4.21 -5.01 1.90
N THR A 196 4.71 -5.28 3.09
CA THR A 196 6.15 -5.43 3.35
C THR A 196 6.77 -6.68 2.72
N GLN A 197 5.96 -7.73 2.49
CA GLN A 197 6.41 -9.03 2.00
C GLN A 197 6.57 -9.14 0.48
N LYS A 198 6.52 -8.03 -0.25
CA LYS A 198 6.70 -7.96 -1.70
C LYS A 198 8.08 -7.38 -2.05
N CYS A 199 8.17 -6.39 -2.91
CA CYS A 199 9.46 -5.84 -3.34
C CYS A 199 10.26 -5.15 -2.22
N LEU A 200 9.64 -4.83 -1.08
CA LEU A 200 10.36 -4.42 0.12
C LEU A 200 11.16 -5.54 0.78
N SER A 201 10.92 -6.81 0.45
CA SER A 201 11.65 -7.98 0.97
C SER A 201 11.79 -8.01 2.49
N ALA A 202 10.74 -7.58 3.20
CA ALA A 202 10.60 -7.73 4.64
C ALA A 202 9.55 -8.79 4.99
N SER A 203 9.44 -9.16 6.27
CA SER A 203 8.41 -10.09 6.70
C SER A 203 7.00 -9.53 6.49
N PRO A 204 5.98 -10.39 6.21
CA PRO A 204 4.60 -9.94 6.22
C PRO A 204 4.19 -9.45 7.62
N GLY A 205 3.20 -8.55 7.67
CA GLY A 205 2.62 -8.07 8.94
C GLY A 205 2.54 -6.56 9.07
N LEU A 206 3.08 -5.80 8.12
CA LEU A 206 2.96 -4.34 8.04
C LEU A 206 2.45 -3.92 6.67
N SER A 207 1.67 -2.83 6.64
CA SER A 207 1.21 -2.21 5.40
C SER A 207 1.65 -0.74 5.35
N PRO A 208 2.67 -0.40 4.56
CA PRO A 208 2.98 0.98 4.21
C PRO A 208 1.78 1.65 3.54
N ILE A 209 1.44 2.87 3.99
CA ILE A 209 0.36 3.69 3.40
C ILE A 209 0.79 5.14 3.29
N THR A 210 0.16 5.86 2.38
CA THR A 210 0.30 7.31 2.25
C THR A 210 -1.02 7.95 1.84
N PHE A 211 -1.29 9.17 2.33
CA PHE A 211 -2.48 9.95 1.98
C PHE A 211 -2.09 11.40 1.70
N SER A 212 -2.62 11.97 0.63
CA SER A 212 -2.47 13.36 0.25
C SER A 212 -3.17 14.30 1.26
N GLU A 213 -2.90 15.59 1.16
CA GLU A 213 -3.62 16.60 1.92
C GLU A 213 -5.12 16.62 1.58
N ASN A 214 -5.49 16.40 0.30
CA ASN A 214 -6.88 16.29 -0.12
C ASN A 214 -7.58 15.11 0.54
N ALA A 215 -6.95 13.94 0.55
CA ALA A 215 -7.45 12.76 1.24
C ALA A 215 -7.56 13.00 2.77
N ALA A 216 -6.55 13.62 3.37
CA ALA A 216 -6.56 13.97 4.80
C ALA A 216 -7.70 14.94 5.13
N ASN A 217 -7.97 15.90 4.26
CA ASN A 217 -9.09 16.85 4.41
C ASN A 217 -10.45 16.14 4.31
N LYS A 218 -10.63 15.20 3.36
CA LYS A 218 -11.85 14.38 3.30
C LYS A 218 -12.05 13.60 4.60
N ILE A 219 -10.99 12.98 5.14
CA ILE A 219 -11.02 12.22 6.40
C ILE A 219 -11.42 13.11 7.58
N LYS A 220 -10.84 14.31 7.71
CA LYS A 220 -11.18 15.26 8.79
C LYS A 220 -12.61 15.78 8.71
N ASN A 221 -13.16 15.92 7.51
CA ASN A 221 -14.48 16.47 7.26
C ASN A 221 -15.58 15.40 7.13
N ARG A 222 -15.30 14.15 7.51
CA ARG A 222 -16.30 13.06 7.53
C ARG A 222 -17.51 13.44 8.39
N LYS A 223 -18.69 13.05 7.90
CA LYS A 223 -19.98 13.22 8.61
C LYS A 223 -20.26 12.03 9.53
N THR A 224 -19.71 10.87 9.21
CA THR A 224 -19.89 9.62 9.96
C THR A 224 -18.57 9.18 10.60
N LYS A 225 -18.66 8.47 11.72
CA LYS A 225 -17.47 7.85 12.34
C LYS A 225 -16.90 6.77 11.41
N VAL A 226 -15.57 6.64 11.41
CA VAL A 226 -14.89 5.51 10.77
C VAL A 226 -15.37 4.21 11.44
N HIS A 227 -15.74 3.21 10.64
CA HIS A 227 -16.29 1.94 11.16
C HIS A 227 -15.29 1.11 11.98
N SER A 228 -14.00 1.31 11.74
CA SER A 228 -12.94 0.62 12.47
C SER A 228 -12.23 1.57 13.44
N TRP A 229 -12.32 1.32 14.74
CA TRP A 229 -11.54 2.07 15.72
C TRP A 229 -10.03 1.91 15.48
N PHE A 230 -9.59 0.69 15.15
CA PHE A 230 -8.16 0.39 14.97
C PHE A 230 -7.57 1.04 13.71
N LEU A 231 -8.37 1.21 12.65
CA LEU A 231 -7.93 1.80 11.38
C LEU A 231 -8.35 3.26 11.23
N ASP A 232 -8.94 3.89 12.26
CA ASP A 232 -9.29 5.31 12.22
C ASP A 232 -8.02 6.17 12.22
N LEU A 233 -7.78 6.83 11.10
CA LEU A 233 -6.58 7.66 10.91
C LEU A 233 -6.54 8.87 11.83
N ASN A 234 -7.68 9.40 12.27
CA ASN A 234 -7.71 10.48 13.24
C ASN A 234 -7.15 10.05 14.60
N LEU A 235 -7.27 8.76 14.94
CA LEU A 235 -6.73 8.19 16.17
C LEU A 235 -5.25 7.77 16.01
N ILE A 236 -4.93 7.11 14.87
CA ILE A 236 -3.58 6.60 14.60
C ILE A 236 -2.56 7.74 14.49
N MET A 237 -2.95 8.87 13.90
CA MET A 237 -2.04 9.99 13.66
C MET A 237 -1.44 10.56 14.93
N SER A 238 -2.16 10.56 16.05
CA SER A 238 -1.61 10.98 17.34
C SER A 238 -0.44 10.12 17.83
N TYR A 239 -0.33 8.87 17.33
CA TYR A 239 0.76 7.96 17.62
C TYR A 239 1.94 8.09 16.64
N TRP A 240 1.66 8.43 15.36
CA TRP A 240 2.68 8.57 14.32
C TRP A 240 3.12 10.03 14.07
N SER A 241 2.40 11.04 14.56
CA SER A 241 2.78 12.45 14.39
C SER A 241 3.95 12.83 15.32
N GLY A 242 4.96 13.50 14.77
CA GLY A 242 6.16 13.92 15.50
C GLY A 242 6.00 15.18 16.37
N GLU A 243 4.81 15.81 16.43
CA GLU A 243 4.59 17.04 17.17
C GLU A 243 4.07 16.74 18.60
N GLY A 244 4.92 16.95 19.61
CA GLY A 244 4.57 16.79 21.02
C GLY A 244 4.69 15.36 21.56
N ALA A 245 4.08 15.11 22.74
CA ALA A 245 4.04 13.77 23.33
C ALA A 245 3.10 12.88 22.53
N ARG A 246 3.63 11.80 21.97
CA ARG A 246 2.83 10.82 21.21
C ARG A 246 1.80 10.16 22.11
N ALA A 247 0.56 10.10 21.65
CA ALA A 247 -0.51 9.40 22.34
C ALA A 247 -0.41 7.89 22.06
N TYR A 248 -0.73 7.08 23.06
CA TYR A 248 -0.83 5.63 22.88
C TYR A 248 -2.10 5.27 22.11
N HIS A 249 -1.96 4.63 20.97
CA HIS A 249 -3.07 4.04 20.21
C HIS A 249 -3.08 2.53 20.38
N HIS A 250 -1.96 1.88 20.09
CA HIS A 250 -1.77 0.42 20.24
C HIS A 250 -0.29 0.12 20.44
N THR A 251 0.02 -1.05 20.93
CA THR A 251 1.41 -1.51 20.98
C THR A 251 1.84 -1.93 19.57
N ALA A 252 2.69 -1.12 18.95
CA ALA A 252 3.22 -1.40 17.63
C ALA A 252 4.02 -2.73 17.62
N PRO A 253 4.04 -3.46 16.50
CA PRO A 253 4.82 -4.69 16.35
C PRO A 253 6.32 -4.34 16.18
N ILE A 254 6.99 -4.05 17.29
CA ILE A 254 8.31 -3.43 17.38
C ILE A 254 9.34 -4.13 16.49
N ASN A 255 9.51 -5.45 16.65
CA ASN A 255 10.49 -6.20 15.88
C ASN A 255 10.17 -6.29 14.38
N CYS A 256 8.88 -6.23 14.00
CA CYS A 256 8.50 -6.12 12.59
C CYS A 256 8.87 -4.74 12.03
N LEU A 257 8.72 -3.68 12.83
CA LEU A 257 9.14 -2.31 12.44
C LEU A 257 10.66 -2.20 12.33
N TYR A 258 11.44 -2.88 13.17
CA TYR A 258 12.88 -2.99 12.96
C TYR A 258 13.22 -3.63 11.61
N GLY A 259 12.49 -4.69 11.24
CA GLY A 259 12.64 -5.34 9.95
C GLY A 259 12.28 -4.42 8.77
N LEU A 260 11.19 -3.69 8.88
CA LEU A 260 10.79 -2.72 7.85
C LEU A 260 11.81 -1.59 7.72
N HIS A 261 12.27 -1.00 8.83
CA HIS A 261 13.29 0.04 8.82
C HIS A 261 14.56 -0.42 8.10
N GLU A 262 15.08 -1.61 8.44
CA GLU A 262 16.26 -2.20 7.80
C GLU A 262 16.04 -2.46 6.30
N SER A 263 14.86 -2.97 5.93
CA SER A 263 14.48 -3.17 4.52
C SER A 263 14.50 -1.85 3.73
N LEU A 264 13.92 -0.80 4.30
CA LEU A 264 13.90 0.52 3.67
C LEU A 264 15.31 1.13 3.55
N LEU A 265 16.21 0.88 4.49
CA LEU A 265 17.61 1.26 4.38
C LEU A 265 18.30 0.55 3.20
N ILE A 266 18.05 -0.76 3.02
CA ILE A 266 18.57 -1.52 1.87
C ILE A 266 18.09 -0.92 0.56
N VAL A 267 16.79 -0.59 0.46
CA VAL A 267 16.23 0.08 -0.73
C VAL A 267 16.86 1.44 -0.97
N LYS A 268 17.12 2.21 0.08
CA LYS A 268 17.78 3.52 -0.04
C LYS A 268 19.23 3.39 -0.48
N GLU A 269 19.96 2.38 0.01
CA GLU A 269 21.33 2.07 -0.39
C GLU A 269 21.41 1.63 -1.85
N GLU A 270 20.48 0.81 -2.33
CA GLU A 270 20.38 0.40 -3.74
C GLU A 270 19.99 1.57 -4.65
N GLY A 271 19.07 2.41 -4.18
CA GLY A 271 18.40 3.46 -4.96
C GLY A 271 17.20 2.93 -5.75
N LEU A 272 16.14 3.75 -5.83
CA LEU A 272 14.87 3.33 -6.46
C LEU A 272 15.04 3.00 -7.95
N GLU A 273 15.78 3.79 -8.69
CA GLU A 273 16.00 3.56 -10.13
C GLU A 273 16.69 2.22 -10.38
N ASN A 274 17.74 1.92 -9.61
CA ASN A 274 18.42 0.63 -9.70
C ASN A 274 17.51 -0.54 -9.33
N SER A 275 16.65 -0.38 -8.32
CA SER A 275 15.67 -1.39 -7.95
C SER A 275 14.66 -1.62 -9.08
N TRP A 276 14.11 -0.56 -9.69
CA TRP A 276 13.19 -0.66 -10.83
C TRP A 276 13.83 -1.35 -12.03
N ASP A 277 15.05 -0.98 -12.38
CA ASP A 277 15.81 -1.59 -13.49
C ASP A 277 16.08 -3.07 -13.23
N ARG A 278 16.50 -3.42 -12.02
CA ARG A 278 16.72 -4.82 -11.62
C ARG A 278 15.45 -5.65 -11.74
N HIS A 279 14.32 -5.15 -11.26
CA HIS A 279 13.04 -5.84 -11.39
C HIS A 279 12.60 -5.97 -12.84
N MET A 280 12.75 -4.92 -13.65
CA MET A 280 12.40 -4.95 -15.06
C MET A 280 13.28 -5.95 -15.85
N ASN A 281 14.59 -5.94 -15.62
CA ASN A 281 15.52 -6.86 -16.26
C ASN A 281 15.16 -8.33 -15.93
N ASN A 282 14.90 -8.62 -14.66
CA ASN A 282 14.50 -9.97 -14.24
C ASN A 282 13.15 -10.37 -14.82
N HIS A 283 12.18 -9.43 -14.91
CA HIS A 283 10.90 -9.67 -15.56
C HIS A 283 11.06 -10.04 -17.04
N VAL A 284 11.87 -9.29 -17.79
CA VAL A 284 12.13 -9.55 -19.21
C VAL A 284 12.76 -10.94 -19.41
N ILE A 285 13.78 -11.28 -18.61
CA ILE A 285 14.43 -12.59 -18.67
C ILE A 285 13.42 -13.73 -18.42
N LEU A 286 12.59 -13.60 -17.38
CA LEU A 286 11.57 -14.61 -17.06
C LEU A 286 10.51 -14.73 -18.17
N ARG A 287 9.96 -13.61 -18.62
CA ARG A 287 8.94 -13.56 -19.68
C ARG A 287 9.46 -14.20 -20.98
N ASP A 288 10.66 -13.80 -21.40
CA ASP A 288 11.24 -14.30 -22.65
C ASP A 288 11.59 -15.78 -22.53
N GLY A 289 12.04 -16.24 -21.35
CA GLY A 289 12.23 -17.66 -21.07
C GLY A 289 10.92 -18.46 -21.18
N LEU A 290 9.83 -17.97 -20.61
CA LEU A 290 8.52 -18.63 -20.68
C LEU A 290 7.93 -18.63 -22.10
N ASN A 291 8.11 -17.55 -22.87
CA ASN A 291 7.63 -17.46 -24.25
C ASN A 291 8.37 -18.40 -25.22
N ASN A 292 9.58 -18.86 -24.84
CA ASN A 292 10.38 -19.81 -25.65
C ASN A 292 10.16 -21.27 -25.25
N MET A 293 9.29 -21.57 -24.29
CA MET A 293 8.91 -22.92 -23.86
C MET A 293 7.64 -23.41 -24.58
#